data_3d334f10b731c241889d67a1a6e8dc4b
#
_entry.id   3d334f10b731c241889d67a1a6e8dc4b
#
_cell.length_a   1.000
_cell.length_b   1.000
_cell.length_c   1.000
_cell.angle_alpha   90.00
_cell.angle_beta   90.00
_cell.angle_gamma   90.00
#
_symmetry.space_group_name_H-M   'P 1'
#
loop_
_entity.id
_entity.type
_entity.pdbx_description
1 polymer ?
#
loop_
_entity_poly.entity_id
_entity_poly.type
_entity_poly.pdbx_seq_one_letter_code
_entity_poly.pdbx_strand_id
1 'polypeptide(L)'
;MADNLSEKENTEKIKSLAERVLALARDEILMSFRFLSRSLMELKCEPRFGIGDVRSDMGKMYYDPVFILKASSADFKYPARILFHVLLHHIFSHPFAGAKTDMVLWDLACDIAVENVIAELSEPCITLDSDLSTAGMLKVLREDIGPLSAEKIYKYFRKNPMTTSRVLEYERAFKKDSHELWHSSSSETEMVISEEEWKKISRQVLAEIKNFSESKTTGEALERNLAEGAAVKFDYRKVLEHFLVSGETNRLSDEEFDYIYYVYGLEEYDGMPFIEPLEYRDEKRIRDFVIAIDTSASTSGEIVKKFIRQTFDLLKNSENFFRKINVHIIQCDSEVKTDDKITDSEALDTYLKDMKIVGGGATDFRPVFSYVEELKEKHEFDDLKGIIYFTDGYGIYPEKKPDEDVIFAFLNNDVARPATPAWSTKVIIEEDELG
;
A
#
# COMPACT_ATOMS: atom_id res chain seq x y z
N MET A 1 -15.79 8.03 -52.93
CA MET A 1 -14.33 8.09 -52.62
C MET A 1 -13.88 9.46 -52.14
N ALA A 2 -14.36 10.58 -52.72
CA ALA A 2 -14.01 11.93 -52.29
C ALA A 2 -14.54 12.27 -50.87
N ASP A 3 -15.78 11.87 -50.52
CA ASP A 3 -16.38 12.10 -49.22
C ASP A 3 -15.63 11.40 -48.09
N ASN A 4 -15.15 10.17 -48.33
CA ASN A 4 -14.37 9.39 -47.33
C ASN A 4 -12.96 9.96 -47.10
N LEU A 5 -12.37 10.65 -48.05
CA LEU A 5 -11.09 11.36 -47.93
C LEU A 5 -11.27 12.63 -47.12
N SER A 6 -12.33 13.38 -47.33
CA SER A 6 -12.67 14.62 -46.60
C SER A 6 -12.99 14.32 -45.11
N GLU A 7 -13.71 13.22 -44.82
CA GLU A 7 -13.99 12.78 -43.45
C GLU A 7 -12.71 12.36 -42.69
N LYS A 8 -11.82 11.63 -43.32
CA LYS A 8 -10.54 11.24 -42.71
C LYS A 8 -9.64 12.44 -42.43
N GLU A 9 -9.56 13.39 -43.36
CA GLU A 9 -8.79 14.60 -43.16
C GLU A 9 -9.37 15.47 -42.02
N ASN A 10 -10.68 15.54 -41.88
CA ASN A 10 -11.34 16.26 -40.79
C ASN A 10 -11.07 15.58 -39.44
N THR A 11 -11.16 14.25 -39.37
CA THR A 11 -10.86 13.46 -38.15
C THR A 11 -9.44 13.69 -37.70
N GLU A 12 -8.47 13.65 -38.63
CA GLU A 12 -7.06 13.87 -38.28
C GLU A 12 -6.77 15.31 -37.82
N LYS A 13 -7.44 16.30 -38.42
CA LYS A 13 -7.38 17.72 -37.99
C LYS A 13 -7.93 17.89 -36.58
N ILE A 14 -9.09 17.29 -36.27
CA ILE A 14 -9.72 17.34 -34.93
C ILE A 14 -8.78 16.69 -33.90
N LYS A 15 -8.22 15.52 -34.20
CA LYS A 15 -7.24 14.82 -33.35
C LYS A 15 -6.02 15.69 -33.07
N SER A 16 -5.36 16.18 -34.12
CA SER A 16 -4.15 17.02 -34.00
C SER A 16 -4.40 18.29 -33.20
N LEU A 17 -5.59 18.92 -33.37
CA LEU A 17 -5.96 20.11 -32.61
C LEU A 17 -6.16 19.77 -31.10
N ALA A 18 -6.84 18.67 -30.79
CA ALA A 18 -7.04 18.23 -29.41
C ALA A 18 -5.69 17.83 -28.71
N GLU A 19 -4.78 17.20 -29.46
CA GLU A 19 -3.42 16.90 -28.96
C GLU A 19 -2.66 18.17 -28.61
N ARG A 20 -2.76 19.21 -29.44
CA ARG A 20 -2.13 20.52 -29.16
C ARG A 20 -2.74 21.21 -27.95
N VAL A 21 -4.06 21.12 -27.76
CA VAL A 21 -4.75 21.66 -26.58
C VAL A 21 -4.26 20.95 -25.30
N LEU A 22 -4.16 19.63 -25.33
CA LEU A 22 -3.65 18.87 -24.18
C LEU A 22 -2.15 19.10 -23.92
N ALA A 23 -1.36 19.33 -24.98
CA ALA A 23 0.05 19.70 -24.81
C ALA A 23 0.19 21.06 -24.10
N LEU A 24 -0.57 22.06 -24.51
CA LEU A 24 -0.61 23.36 -23.83
C LEU A 24 -1.07 23.24 -22.38
N ALA A 25 -2.12 22.45 -22.12
CA ALA A 25 -2.59 22.15 -20.77
C ALA A 25 -1.50 21.52 -19.90
N ARG A 26 -0.73 20.59 -20.46
CA ARG A 26 0.41 19.97 -19.78
C ARG A 26 1.51 20.99 -19.44
N ASP A 27 1.82 21.89 -20.37
CA ASP A 27 2.82 22.95 -20.17
C ASP A 27 2.38 23.91 -19.05
N GLU A 28 1.10 24.29 -18.99
CA GLU A 28 0.55 25.13 -17.92
C GLU A 28 0.66 24.46 -16.55
N ILE A 29 0.34 23.16 -16.44
CA ILE A 29 0.50 22.39 -15.22
C ILE A 29 1.97 22.32 -14.82
N LEU A 30 2.89 22.08 -15.76
CA LEU A 30 4.33 22.03 -15.49
C LEU A 30 4.91 23.36 -15.00
N MET A 31 4.38 24.49 -15.49
CA MET A 31 4.80 25.81 -15.03
C MET A 31 4.40 26.06 -13.57
N SER A 32 3.20 25.62 -13.18
CA SER A 32 2.67 25.79 -11.82
C SER A 32 3.21 24.73 -10.85
N PHE A 33 3.38 23.48 -11.31
CA PHE A 33 3.71 22.31 -10.46
C PHE A 33 4.93 21.56 -11.02
N ARG A 34 6.11 22.14 -10.94
CA ARG A 34 7.35 21.54 -11.48
C ARG A 34 7.67 20.16 -10.92
N PHE A 35 7.30 19.92 -9.66
CA PHE A 35 7.47 18.62 -9.00
C PHE A 35 6.62 17.50 -9.62
N LEU A 36 5.66 17.80 -10.48
CA LEU A 36 4.87 16.81 -11.20
C LEU A 36 5.42 16.43 -12.59
N SER A 37 6.60 16.93 -12.96
CA SER A 37 7.19 16.71 -14.29
C SER A 37 7.25 15.24 -14.69
N ARG A 38 7.72 14.38 -13.78
CA ARG A 38 7.84 12.95 -14.03
C ARG A 38 6.48 12.27 -14.16
N SER A 39 5.54 12.54 -13.25
CA SER A 39 4.20 11.93 -13.30
C SER A 39 3.43 12.35 -14.57
N LEU A 40 3.58 13.59 -15.00
CA LEU A 40 3.00 14.07 -16.27
C LEU A 40 3.63 13.39 -17.51
N MET A 41 4.90 13.05 -17.49
CA MET A 41 5.56 12.32 -18.58
C MET A 41 5.09 10.87 -18.67
N GLU A 42 4.84 10.22 -17.52
CA GLU A 42 4.37 8.84 -17.47
C GLU A 42 2.90 8.70 -17.87
N LEU A 43 2.05 9.70 -17.57
CA LEU A 43 0.63 9.68 -17.97
C LEU A 43 0.50 9.88 -19.47
N LYS A 44 0.32 8.79 -20.21
CA LYS A 44 0.09 8.81 -21.65
C LYS A 44 -1.37 9.13 -21.97
N CYS A 45 -1.58 10.04 -22.94
CA CYS A 45 -2.92 10.42 -23.39
C CYS A 45 -3.18 9.86 -24.77
N GLU A 46 -4.23 9.05 -24.94
CA GLU A 46 -4.60 8.42 -26.21
C GLU A 46 -5.98 8.89 -26.69
N PRO A 47 -6.10 9.37 -27.94
CA PRO A 47 -7.39 9.80 -28.47
C PRO A 47 -8.28 8.60 -28.80
N ARG A 48 -9.55 8.66 -28.38
CA ARG A 48 -10.61 7.69 -28.72
C ARG A 48 -11.88 8.43 -29.11
N PHE A 49 -12.20 8.43 -30.38
CA PHE A 49 -13.42 9.05 -30.89
C PHE A 49 -14.67 8.29 -30.44
N GLY A 50 -15.71 9.05 -30.11
CA GLY A 50 -17.03 8.49 -29.81
C GLY A 50 -17.25 8.04 -28.37
N ILE A 51 -16.25 8.17 -27.49
CA ILE A 51 -16.43 7.87 -26.06
C ILE A 51 -17.16 9.02 -25.31
N GLY A 52 -17.13 10.24 -25.86
CA GLY A 52 -17.88 11.40 -25.39
C GLY A 52 -17.40 12.01 -24.07
N ASP A 53 -16.34 11.49 -23.47
CA ASP A 53 -15.80 11.89 -22.17
C ASP A 53 -14.28 11.70 -22.11
N VAL A 54 -13.73 11.71 -20.88
CA VAL A 54 -12.37 11.29 -20.54
C VAL A 54 -12.48 10.08 -19.64
N ARG A 55 -11.63 9.07 -19.88
CA ARG A 55 -11.52 7.83 -19.09
C ARG A 55 -10.07 7.54 -18.80
N SER A 56 -9.81 6.90 -17.72
CA SER A 56 -8.47 6.42 -17.43
C SER A 56 -8.48 4.93 -17.04
N ASP A 57 -7.43 4.22 -17.43
CA ASP A 57 -7.09 2.92 -16.86
C ASP A 57 -5.95 3.07 -15.85
N MET A 58 -5.27 1.99 -15.53
CA MET A 58 -4.16 2.00 -14.55
C MET A 58 -2.88 2.70 -15.06
N GLY A 59 -2.81 3.14 -16.31
CA GLY A 59 -1.59 3.74 -16.86
C GLY A 59 -1.78 4.82 -17.90
N LYS A 60 -2.99 4.93 -18.48
CA LYS A 60 -3.26 5.83 -19.60
C LYS A 60 -4.55 6.61 -19.40
N MET A 61 -4.58 7.80 -19.97
CA MET A 61 -5.79 8.61 -20.12
C MET A 61 -6.31 8.50 -21.55
N TYR A 62 -7.55 8.09 -21.71
CA TYR A 62 -8.26 8.07 -22.99
C TYR A 62 -9.20 9.28 -23.05
N TYR A 63 -9.22 9.97 -24.17
CA TYR A 63 -10.05 11.16 -24.31
C TYR A 63 -10.74 11.21 -25.69
N ASP A 64 -11.96 11.72 -25.70
CA ASP A 64 -12.62 12.07 -26.97
C ASP A 64 -12.10 13.42 -27.48
N PRO A 65 -11.45 13.48 -28.68
CA PRO A 65 -10.95 14.73 -29.22
C PRO A 65 -12.03 15.81 -29.39
N VAL A 66 -13.25 15.40 -29.75
CA VAL A 66 -14.38 16.33 -29.89
C VAL A 66 -14.83 16.91 -28.55
N PHE A 67 -14.84 16.07 -27.52
CA PHE A 67 -15.14 16.48 -26.13
C PHE A 67 -14.12 17.51 -25.63
N ILE A 68 -12.83 17.24 -25.77
CA ILE A 68 -11.76 18.16 -25.32
C ILE A 68 -11.86 19.52 -26.01
N LEU A 69 -12.09 19.54 -27.33
CA LEU A 69 -12.22 20.81 -28.07
C LEU A 69 -13.47 21.60 -27.68
N LYS A 70 -14.59 20.93 -27.44
CA LYS A 70 -15.82 21.57 -26.94
C LYS A 70 -15.62 22.15 -25.55
N ALA A 71 -15.00 21.36 -24.65
CA ALA A 71 -14.72 21.77 -23.29
C ALA A 71 -13.75 22.95 -23.24
N SER A 72 -12.67 22.92 -24.03
CA SER A 72 -11.73 24.03 -24.17
C SER A 72 -12.37 25.30 -24.74
N SER A 73 -13.37 25.16 -25.62
CA SER A 73 -14.11 26.32 -26.17
C SER A 73 -15.05 26.94 -25.14
N ALA A 74 -15.57 26.16 -24.20
CA ALA A 74 -16.42 26.63 -23.10
C ALA A 74 -15.59 27.28 -21.97
N ASP A 75 -14.50 26.64 -21.59
CA ASP A 75 -13.52 27.14 -20.64
C ASP A 75 -12.11 26.64 -21.03
N PHE A 76 -11.22 27.57 -21.35
CA PHE A 76 -9.87 27.26 -21.83
C PHE A 76 -9.01 26.53 -20.74
N LYS A 77 -9.37 26.63 -19.47
CA LYS A 77 -8.70 25.96 -18.35
C LYS A 77 -9.14 24.51 -18.18
N TYR A 78 -10.28 24.14 -18.77
CA TYR A 78 -10.84 22.80 -18.54
C TYR A 78 -9.90 21.66 -18.97
N PRO A 79 -9.16 21.73 -20.08
CA PRO A 79 -8.19 20.69 -20.44
C PRO A 79 -7.07 20.50 -19.41
N ALA A 80 -6.58 21.58 -18.80
CA ALA A 80 -5.60 21.50 -17.72
C ALA A 80 -6.23 20.89 -16.44
N ARG A 81 -7.47 21.33 -16.12
CA ARG A 81 -8.21 20.78 -14.97
C ARG A 81 -8.42 19.28 -15.08
N ILE A 82 -8.92 18.77 -16.22
CA ILE A 82 -9.19 17.34 -16.39
C ILE A 82 -7.90 16.51 -16.43
N LEU A 83 -6.86 17.00 -17.09
CA LEU A 83 -5.56 16.34 -17.10
C LEU A 83 -4.96 16.24 -15.71
N PHE A 84 -5.05 17.31 -14.91
CA PHE A 84 -4.58 17.35 -13.54
C PHE A 84 -5.40 16.44 -12.63
N HIS A 85 -6.73 16.42 -12.78
CA HIS A 85 -7.64 15.54 -12.06
C HIS A 85 -7.28 14.06 -12.27
N VAL A 86 -7.15 13.61 -13.51
CA VAL A 86 -6.75 12.24 -13.85
C VAL A 86 -5.35 11.93 -13.34
N LEU A 87 -4.40 12.87 -13.43
CA LEU A 87 -3.05 12.69 -12.89
C LEU A 87 -3.07 12.44 -11.39
N LEU A 88 -3.88 13.20 -10.63
CA LEU A 88 -4.01 13.02 -9.18
C LEU A 88 -4.55 11.63 -8.83
N HIS A 89 -5.52 11.09 -9.58
CA HIS A 89 -5.98 9.73 -9.36
C HIS A 89 -4.84 8.71 -9.45
N HIS A 90 -3.94 8.85 -10.42
CA HIS A 90 -2.82 7.92 -10.59
C HIS A 90 -1.77 8.06 -9.48
N ILE A 91 -1.37 9.28 -9.15
CA ILE A 91 -0.35 9.49 -8.09
C ILE A 91 -0.88 9.19 -6.68
N PHE A 92 -2.20 9.19 -6.47
CA PHE A 92 -2.83 8.73 -5.24
C PHE A 92 -3.16 7.23 -5.25
N SER A 93 -2.84 6.53 -6.35
CA SER A 93 -3.07 5.09 -6.52
C SER A 93 -4.54 4.68 -6.44
N HIS A 94 -5.48 5.56 -6.77
CA HIS A 94 -6.92 5.30 -6.71
C HIS A 94 -7.41 4.15 -7.62
N PRO A 95 -6.86 3.95 -8.85
CA PRO A 95 -7.25 2.83 -9.72
C PRO A 95 -6.93 1.45 -9.16
N PHE A 96 -6.07 1.37 -8.12
CA PHE A 96 -5.59 0.11 -7.55
C PHE A 96 -6.36 -0.30 -6.28
N ALA A 97 -7.64 0.06 -6.17
CA ALA A 97 -8.50 -0.36 -5.07
C ALA A 97 -8.74 -1.89 -5.10
N GLY A 98 -8.71 -2.52 -3.92
CA GLY A 98 -8.88 -3.98 -3.82
C GLY A 98 -10.28 -4.47 -4.21
N ALA A 99 -10.39 -5.75 -4.58
CA ALA A 99 -11.61 -6.40 -5.08
C ALA A 99 -12.82 -6.43 -4.10
N LYS A 100 -12.61 -6.12 -2.81
CA LYS A 100 -13.67 -6.07 -1.77
C LYS A 100 -14.30 -4.68 -1.61
N THR A 101 -13.93 -3.71 -2.42
CA THR A 101 -14.36 -2.32 -2.31
C THR A 101 -15.70 -2.12 -3.02
N ASP A 102 -16.63 -1.41 -2.40
CA ASP A 102 -17.84 -0.91 -3.09
C ASP A 102 -17.41 0.14 -4.10
N MET A 103 -17.40 -0.24 -5.38
CA MET A 103 -16.84 0.55 -6.47
C MET A 103 -17.50 1.92 -6.61
N VAL A 104 -18.84 2.00 -6.48
CA VAL A 104 -19.56 3.25 -6.65
C VAL A 104 -19.19 4.27 -5.57
N LEU A 105 -19.12 3.81 -4.32
CA LEU A 105 -18.74 4.66 -3.19
C LEU A 105 -17.25 5.00 -3.24
N TRP A 106 -16.42 4.06 -3.72
CA TRP A 106 -14.99 4.30 -3.87
C TRP A 106 -14.70 5.34 -4.93
N ASP A 107 -15.27 5.19 -6.12
CA ASP A 107 -15.11 6.14 -7.22
C ASP A 107 -15.49 7.55 -6.80
N LEU A 108 -16.65 7.68 -6.14
CA LEU A 108 -17.11 8.95 -5.61
C LEU A 108 -16.17 9.53 -4.54
N ALA A 109 -15.65 8.69 -3.66
CA ALA A 109 -14.71 9.13 -2.63
C ALA A 109 -13.39 9.62 -3.24
N CYS A 110 -12.91 8.95 -4.30
CA CYS A 110 -11.73 9.35 -5.06
C CYS A 110 -11.91 10.71 -5.74
N ASP A 111 -13.04 10.91 -6.42
CA ASP A 111 -13.37 12.19 -7.05
C ASP A 111 -13.40 13.34 -6.04
N ILE A 112 -14.07 13.14 -4.91
CA ILE A 112 -14.15 14.16 -3.84
C ILE A 112 -12.76 14.46 -3.27
N ALA A 113 -11.92 13.45 -3.05
CA ALA A 113 -10.57 13.64 -2.51
C ALA A 113 -9.70 14.46 -3.48
N VAL A 114 -9.73 14.15 -4.77
CA VAL A 114 -9.01 14.89 -5.81
C VAL A 114 -9.51 16.32 -5.91
N GLU A 115 -10.82 16.53 -5.99
CA GLU A 115 -11.41 17.86 -6.09
C GLU A 115 -11.15 18.70 -4.82
N ASN A 116 -11.05 18.07 -3.65
CA ASN A 116 -10.64 18.73 -2.42
C ASN A 116 -9.19 19.23 -2.48
N VAL A 117 -8.27 18.44 -3.03
CA VAL A 117 -6.87 18.85 -3.24
C VAL A 117 -6.79 20.02 -4.23
N ILE A 118 -7.51 19.94 -5.33
CA ILE A 118 -7.51 21.00 -6.35
C ILE A 118 -8.08 22.30 -5.78
N ALA A 119 -9.16 22.24 -5.00
CA ALA A 119 -9.74 23.40 -4.33
C ALA A 119 -8.79 24.05 -3.33
N GLU A 120 -7.99 23.25 -2.62
CA GLU A 120 -6.99 23.77 -1.67
C GLU A 120 -5.80 24.41 -2.38
N LEU A 121 -5.31 23.82 -3.49
CA LEU A 121 -4.21 24.36 -4.27
C LEU A 121 -4.55 25.70 -4.90
N SER A 122 -5.80 25.90 -5.30
CA SER A 122 -6.35 27.17 -5.82
C SER A 122 -5.52 27.82 -6.93
N GLU A 123 -4.80 27.01 -7.73
CA GLU A 123 -3.96 27.51 -8.81
C GLU A 123 -4.79 27.97 -10.02
N PRO A 124 -4.49 29.14 -10.60
CA PRO A 124 -5.31 29.73 -11.66
C PRO A 124 -5.51 28.85 -12.89
N CYS A 125 -4.52 28.02 -13.27
CA CYS A 125 -4.59 27.17 -14.45
C CYS A 125 -5.56 25.99 -14.32
N ILE A 126 -5.91 25.60 -13.09
CA ILE A 126 -6.81 24.47 -12.79
C ILE A 126 -8.09 24.88 -12.06
N THR A 127 -8.26 26.13 -11.69
CA THR A 127 -9.45 26.63 -10.97
C THR A 127 -10.52 27.07 -11.97
N LEU A 128 -11.72 26.48 -11.87
CA LEU A 128 -12.87 26.77 -12.70
C LEU A 128 -13.90 27.62 -11.93
N ASP A 129 -14.69 28.42 -12.63
CA ASP A 129 -15.77 29.20 -12.02
C ASP A 129 -16.83 28.30 -11.35
N SER A 130 -17.02 27.07 -11.86
CA SER A 130 -17.92 26.08 -11.29
C SER A 130 -17.52 25.58 -9.91
N ASP A 131 -16.27 25.74 -9.49
CA ASP A 131 -15.74 25.23 -8.21
C ASP A 131 -16.40 25.92 -6.99
N LEU A 132 -16.96 27.12 -7.19
CA LEU A 132 -17.74 27.80 -6.15
C LEU A 132 -18.96 27.00 -5.69
N SER A 133 -19.56 26.21 -6.56
CA SER A 133 -20.74 25.40 -6.24
C SER A 133 -20.40 24.18 -5.37
N THR A 134 -19.17 23.65 -5.44
CA THR A 134 -18.72 22.48 -4.68
C THR A 134 -18.08 22.86 -3.35
N ALA A 135 -17.64 24.10 -3.20
CA ALA A 135 -16.94 24.57 -1.99
C ALA A 135 -17.75 24.36 -0.69
N GLY A 136 -19.08 24.56 -0.75
CA GLY A 136 -19.98 24.31 0.38
C GLY A 136 -20.04 22.84 0.78
N MET A 137 -20.09 21.92 -0.19
CA MET A 137 -20.10 20.48 0.05
C MET A 137 -18.78 20.01 0.65
N LEU A 138 -17.64 20.46 0.12
CA LEU A 138 -16.32 20.14 0.67
C LEU A 138 -16.16 20.64 2.11
N LYS A 139 -16.69 21.84 2.41
CA LYS A 139 -16.65 22.38 3.78
C LYS A 139 -17.39 21.48 4.76
N VAL A 140 -18.60 21.05 4.44
CA VAL A 140 -19.39 20.14 5.29
C VAL A 140 -18.64 18.81 5.50
N LEU A 141 -18.09 18.23 4.44
CA LEU A 141 -17.33 16.98 4.55
C LEU A 141 -16.08 17.14 5.41
N ARG A 142 -15.38 18.28 5.34
CA ARG A 142 -14.22 18.55 6.21
C ARG A 142 -14.62 18.72 7.67
N GLU A 143 -15.80 19.29 7.96
CA GLU A 143 -16.33 19.44 9.32
C GLU A 143 -16.71 18.06 9.90
N ASP A 144 -17.26 17.16 9.09
CA ASP A 144 -17.72 15.84 9.54
C ASP A 144 -16.58 14.80 9.63
N ILE A 145 -15.62 14.83 8.70
CA ILE A 145 -14.59 13.78 8.52
C ILE A 145 -13.22 14.27 9.03
N GLY A 146 -13.01 15.59 9.04
CA GLY A 146 -11.69 16.19 9.20
C GLY A 146 -10.92 16.27 7.88
N PRO A 147 -9.61 16.01 7.87
CA PRO A 147 -8.82 15.99 6.64
C PRO A 147 -9.31 14.95 5.66
N LEU A 148 -9.67 15.37 4.42
CA LEU A 148 -10.24 14.51 3.41
C LEU A 148 -9.16 13.70 2.67
N SER A 149 -9.37 12.38 2.60
CA SER A 149 -8.71 11.46 1.68
C SER A 149 -9.74 10.45 1.18
N ALA A 150 -9.43 9.75 0.08
CA ALA A 150 -10.36 8.80 -0.53
C ALA A 150 -10.80 7.72 0.47
N GLU A 151 -9.86 7.15 1.24
CA GLU A 151 -10.13 6.12 2.24
C GLU A 151 -11.03 6.61 3.37
N LYS A 152 -10.81 7.83 3.88
CA LYS A 152 -11.62 8.40 4.97
C LYS A 152 -13.04 8.72 4.51
N ILE A 153 -13.17 9.30 3.32
CA ILE A 153 -14.47 9.59 2.72
C ILE A 153 -15.24 8.30 2.48
N TYR A 154 -14.58 7.28 1.92
CA TYR A 154 -15.17 5.96 1.68
C TYR A 154 -15.66 5.31 2.98
N LYS A 155 -14.82 5.27 4.03
CA LYS A 155 -15.20 4.76 5.37
C LYS A 155 -16.38 5.53 5.95
N TYR A 156 -16.39 6.87 5.81
CA TYR A 156 -17.50 7.70 6.26
C TYR A 156 -18.81 7.38 5.55
N PHE A 157 -18.78 7.22 4.22
CA PHE A 157 -19.97 6.86 3.44
C PHE A 157 -20.49 5.44 3.76
N ARG A 158 -19.59 4.51 4.02
CA ARG A 158 -19.99 3.17 4.49
C ARG A 158 -20.65 3.17 5.87
N LYS A 159 -20.17 3.98 6.80
CA LYS A 159 -20.75 4.13 8.15
C LYS A 159 -22.06 4.93 8.13
N ASN A 160 -22.19 5.86 7.18
CA ASN A 160 -23.33 6.76 7.04
C ASN A 160 -23.98 6.59 5.64
N PRO A 161 -24.77 5.53 5.43
CA PRO A 161 -25.35 5.23 4.12
C PRO A 161 -26.15 6.41 3.55
N MET A 162 -25.86 6.78 2.32
CA MET A 162 -26.53 7.86 1.62
C MET A 162 -27.72 7.35 0.81
N THR A 163 -28.72 8.21 0.62
CA THR A 163 -29.78 7.94 -0.36
C THR A 163 -29.21 8.02 -1.78
N THR A 164 -29.79 7.27 -2.73
CA THR A 164 -29.42 7.31 -4.14
C THR A 164 -29.42 8.74 -4.72
N SER A 165 -30.40 9.55 -4.30
CA SER A 165 -30.48 10.96 -4.71
C SER A 165 -29.26 11.77 -4.25
N ARG A 166 -28.79 11.51 -3.04
CA ARG A 166 -27.60 12.19 -2.48
C ARG A 166 -26.33 11.76 -3.18
N VAL A 167 -26.17 10.46 -3.49
CA VAL A 167 -25.05 9.94 -4.28
C VAL A 167 -25.01 10.63 -5.65
N LEU A 168 -26.12 10.68 -6.36
CA LEU A 168 -26.21 11.36 -7.68
C LEU A 168 -25.90 12.87 -7.60
N GLU A 169 -26.26 13.53 -6.50
CA GLU A 169 -25.92 14.94 -6.27
C GLU A 169 -24.40 15.14 -6.17
N TYR A 170 -23.73 14.29 -5.39
CA TYR A 170 -22.26 14.31 -5.25
C TYR A 170 -21.56 13.93 -6.56
N GLU A 171 -22.03 12.91 -7.28
CA GLU A 171 -21.48 12.54 -8.59
C GLU A 171 -21.54 13.71 -9.58
N ARG A 172 -22.67 14.39 -9.67
CA ARG A 172 -22.82 15.56 -10.55
C ARG A 172 -21.88 16.71 -10.20
N ALA A 173 -21.56 16.86 -8.91
CA ALA A 173 -20.70 17.92 -8.43
C ALA A 173 -19.22 17.62 -8.67
N PHE A 174 -18.79 16.39 -8.38
CA PHE A 174 -17.37 16.03 -8.26
C PHE A 174 -16.83 15.20 -9.42
N LYS A 175 -17.64 14.38 -10.09
CA LYS A 175 -17.19 13.55 -11.18
C LYS A 175 -16.75 14.38 -12.39
N LYS A 176 -15.53 14.16 -12.86
CA LYS A 176 -14.94 14.82 -14.03
C LYS A 176 -14.57 13.86 -15.16
N ASP A 177 -14.24 12.61 -14.83
CA ASP A 177 -13.90 11.54 -15.75
C ASP A 177 -14.71 10.27 -15.47
N SER A 178 -14.48 9.23 -16.24
CA SER A 178 -15.13 7.93 -16.04
C SER A 178 -14.12 6.88 -15.55
N HIS A 179 -14.45 6.25 -14.44
CA HIS A 179 -13.64 5.20 -13.80
C HIS A 179 -13.99 3.78 -14.29
N GLU A 180 -14.81 3.65 -15.32
CA GLU A 180 -15.29 2.36 -15.85
C GLU A 180 -14.15 1.39 -16.17
N LEU A 181 -13.00 1.89 -16.63
CA LEU A 181 -11.86 1.05 -16.96
C LEU A 181 -11.07 0.56 -15.75
N TRP A 182 -11.22 1.18 -14.56
CA TRP A 182 -10.57 0.70 -13.34
C TRP A 182 -11.09 -0.66 -12.89
N HIS A 183 -12.34 -0.96 -13.24
CA HIS A 183 -13.08 -2.16 -12.79
C HIS A 183 -13.17 -3.24 -13.86
N SER A 184 -12.60 -2.99 -15.04
CA SER A 184 -12.62 -3.98 -16.12
C SER A 184 -11.49 -5.00 -15.90
N SER A 185 -11.87 -6.28 -15.78
CA SER A 185 -10.96 -7.42 -15.73
C SER A 185 -10.28 -7.72 -17.08
N SER A 186 -9.90 -6.71 -17.85
CA SER A 186 -9.26 -6.90 -19.14
C SER A 186 -7.81 -7.33 -18.97
N SER A 187 -7.58 -8.59 -19.25
CA SER A 187 -6.34 -9.29 -19.58
C SER A 187 -5.02 -8.76 -18.99
N GLU A 188 -4.43 -9.58 -18.17
CA GLU A 188 -3.09 -9.52 -17.56
C GLU A 188 -1.92 -9.20 -18.51
N THR A 189 -2.16 -8.95 -19.79
CA THR A 189 -1.10 -8.92 -20.82
C THR A 189 -0.63 -7.53 -21.25
N GLU A 190 -1.28 -6.45 -20.82
CA GLU A 190 -0.87 -5.06 -21.14
C GLU A 190 -0.95 -4.10 -19.94
N MET A 191 -0.59 -4.51 -18.76
CA MET A 191 -0.33 -3.57 -17.67
C MET A 191 0.93 -2.75 -17.99
N VAL A 192 0.74 -1.61 -18.62
CA VAL A 192 1.84 -0.78 -19.13
C VAL A 192 2.61 -0.10 -18.00
N ILE A 193 1.98 0.15 -16.85
CA ILE A 193 2.64 0.71 -15.66
C ILE A 193 2.05 0.02 -14.42
N SER A 194 2.92 -0.59 -13.63
CA SER A 194 2.50 -1.29 -12.42
C SER A 194 2.11 -0.33 -11.29
N GLU A 195 1.29 -0.79 -10.36
CA GLU A 195 1.00 -0.07 -9.11
C GLU A 195 2.28 0.37 -8.40
N GLU A 196 3.32 -0.47 -8.40
CA GLU A 196 4.60 -0.17 -7.78
C GLU A 196 5.33 1.01 -8.44
N GLU A 197 5.23 1.15 -9.75
CA GLU A 197 5.82 2.29 -10.47
C GLU A 197 5.10 3.59 -10.12
N TRP A 198 3.77 3.61 -10.06
CA TRP A 198 3.02 4.78 -9.61
C TRP A 198 3.33 5.12 -8.14
N LYS A 199 3.42 4.15 -7.26
CA LYS A 199 3.86 4.36 -5.86
C LYS A 199 5.28 4.91 -5.78
N LYS A 200 6.19 4.50 -6.67
CA LYS A 200 7.54 5.05 -6.76
C LYS A 200 7.52 6.51 -7.21
N ILE A 201 6.70 6.84 -8.22
CA ILE A 201 6.50 8.21 -8.70
C ILE A 201 5.94 9.07 -7.57
N SER A 202 4.91 8.61 -6.86
CA SER A 202 4.29 9.33 -5.74
C SER A 202 5.29 9.65 -4.63
N ARG A 203 6.16 8.69 -4.28
CA ARG A 203 7.25 8.91 -3.30
C ARG A 203 8.26 9.97 -3.76
N GLN A 204 8.58 9.99 -5.05
CA GLN A 204 9.46 11.01 -5.61
C GLN A 204 8.82 12.39 -5.59
N VAL A 205 7.55 12.49 -6.02
CA VAL A 205 6.77 13.74 -5.95
C VAL A 205 6.72 14.26 -4.52
N LEU A 206 6.44 13.40 -3.54
CA LEU A 206 6.42 13.77 -2.12
C LEU A 206 7.78 14.27 -1.62
N ALA A 207 8.88 13.63 -2.04
CA ALA A 207 10.23 14.06 -1.69
C ALA A 207 10.58 15.43 -2.32
N GLU A 208 10.18 15.66 -3.58
CA GLU A 208 10.37 16.93 -4.26
C GLU A 208 9.58 18.06 -3.59
N ILE A 209 8.31 17.83 -3.23
CA ILE A 209 7.49 18.79 -2.48
C ILE A 209 8.19 19.21 -1.20
N LYS A 210 8.67 18.27 -0.39
CA LYS A 210 9.38 18.55 0.87
C LYS A 210 10.66 19.38 0.67
N ASN A 211 11.37 19.16 -0.43
CA ASN A 211 12.57 19.93 -0.77
C ASN A 211 12.25 21.34 -1.28
N PHE A 212 11.08 21.53 -1.91
CA PHE A 212 10.65 22.83 -2.45
C PHE A 212 9.84 23.68 -1.46
N SER A 213 9.35 23.11 -0.36
CA SER A 213 8.44 23.76 0.60
C SER A 213 9.06 24.88 1.43
N GLU A 214 10.33 25.21 1.27
CA GLU A 214 10.92 26.40 1.87
C GLU A 214 10.40 27.73 1.28
N SER A 215 9.65 27.71 0.17
CA SER A 215 9.26 28.96 -0.51
C SER A 215 7.77 29.13 -0.90
N LYS A 216 6.93 28.09 -0.84
CA LYS A 216 5.47 28.22 -1.13
C LYS A 216 4.68 27.12 -0.42
N THR A 217 3.51 27.48 0.11
CA THR A 217 2.53 26.55 0.69
C THR A 217 2.04 25.56 -0.37
N THR A 218 2.70 24.41 -0.47
CA THR A 218 2.14 23.24 -1.12
C THR A 218 0.98 22.77 -0.23
N GLY A 219 -0.21 22.59 -0.80
CA GLY A 219 -1.41 22.30 -0.02
C GLY A 219 -1.24 21.04 0.86
N GLU A 220 -1.61 21.14 2.13
CA GLU A 220 -1.53 20.01 3.08
C GLU A 220 -2.32 18.78 2.62
N ALA A 221 -3.43 18.99 1.89
CA ALA A 221 -4.22 17.91 1.34
C ALA A 221 -3.45 17.13 0.25
N LEU A 222 -2.66 17.81 -0.60
CA LEU A 222 -1.82 17.16 -1.61
C LEU A 222 -0.78 16.25 -0.94
N GLU A 223 -0.03 16.78 0.03
CA GLU A 223 1.00 16.01 0.75
C GLU A 223 0.40 14.79 1.45
N ARG A 224 -0.76 14.94 2.07
CA ARG A 224 -1.46 13.88 2.78
C ARG A 224 -1.92 12.77 1.82
N ASN A 225 -2.63 13.11 0.74
CA ASN A 225 -3.10 12.13 -0.21
C ASN A 225 -1.93 11.43 -0.94
N LEU A 226 -0.84 12.15 -1.23
CA LEU A 226 0.40 11.54 -1.73
C LEU A 226 1.01 10.56 -0.71
N ALA A 227 1.06 10.93 0.56
CA ALA A 227 1.58 10.04 1.60
C ALA A 227 0.73 8.78 1.77
N GLU A 228 -0.59 8.87 1.62
CA GLU A 228 -1.50 7.72 1.63
C GLU A 228 -1.33 6.85 0.38
N GLY A 229 -1.31 7.43 -0.82
CA GLY A 229 -1.10 6.70 -2.08
C GLY A 229 0.29 6.08 -2.21
N ALA A 230 1.32 6.76 -1.68
CA ALA A 230 2.70 6.27 -1.64
C ALA A 230 2.95 5.28 -0.50
N ALA A 231 2.03 5.18 0.45
CA ALA A 231 2.13 4.20 1.52
C ALA A 231 2.11 2.81 0.88
N VAL A 232 3.21 2.10 1.02
CA VAL A 232 3.24 0.69 0.71
C VAL A 232 2.24 0.07 1.69
N LYS A 233 1.04 -0.31 1.22
CA LYS A 233 0.26 -1.32 1.90
C LYS A 233 1.11 -2.58 1.76
N PHE A 234 1.98 -2.80 2.71
CA PHE A 234 2.62 -4.10 2.81
C PHE A 234 1.48 -5.07 3.13
N ASP A 235 1.15 -5.89 2.16
CA ASP A 235 0.40 -7.09 2.43
C ASP A 235 1.17 -7.81 3.54
N TYR A 236 0.62 -7.80 4.75
CA TYR A 236 1.23 -8.44 5.92
C TYR A 236 1.64 -9.87 5.60
N ARG A 237 0.90 -10.54 4.72
CA ARG A 237 1.19 -11.85 4.16
C ARG A 237 2.53 -11.88 3.43
N LYS A 238 2.79 -10.92 2.51
CA LYS A 238 4.07 -10.84 1.77
C LYS A 238 5.26 -10.51 2.68
N VAL A 239 5.02 -9.73 3.73
CA VAL A 239 6.07 -9.40 4.70
C VAL A 239 6.41 -10.63 5.53
N LEU A 240 5.43 -11.39 5.99
CA LEU A 240 5.64 -12.68 6.64
C LEU A 240 6.34 -13.66 5.69
N GLU A 241 5.91 -13.78 4.45
CA GLU A 241 6.57 -14.62 3.44
C GLU A 241 8.04 -14.23 3.24
N HIS A 242 8.39 -12.95 3.31
CA HIS A 242 9.79 -12.51 3.24
C HIS A 242 10.62 -13.01 4.43
N PHE A 243 10.07 -13.00 5.64
CA PHE A 243 10.69 -13.64 6.81
C PHE A 243 10.85 -15.15 6.63
N LEU A 244 9.91 -15.79 5.90
CA LEU A 244 9.93 -17.21 5.60
C LEU A 244 11.04 -17.61 4.63
N VAL A 245 11.45 -16.71 3.74
CA VAL A 245 12.34 -17.02 2.59
C VAL A 245 13.82 -16.86 2.93
N SER A 246 14.19 -16.17 4.00
CA SER A 246 15.57 -15.72 4.26
C SER A 246 16.53 -16.78 4.86
N GLY A 247 16.21 -18.06 4.84
CA GLY A 247 17.05 -19.09 5.47
C GLY A 247 17.32 -20.31 4.62
N GLU A 248 18.10 -20.21 3.52
CA GLU A 248 18.75 -21.39 2.95
C GLU A 248 20.06 -21.67 3.73
N THR A 249 20.07 -22.66 4.60
CA THR A 249 21.30 -23.20 5.18
C THR A 249 21.61 -24.53 4.52
N ASN A 250 22.71 -24.61 3.79
CA ASN A 250 23.28 -25.89 3.40
C ASN A 250 23.85 -26.56 4.66
N ARG A 251 23.26 -27.66 5.07
CA ARG A 251 23.83 -28.53 6.11
C ARG A 251 24.46 -29.75 5.48
N LEU A 252 25.66 -30.07 5.89
CA LEU A 252 26.32 -31.33 5.60
C LEU A 252 25.73 -32.38 6.55
N SER A 253 25.37 -33.56 6.05
CA SER A 253 24.96 -34.68 6.87
C SER A 253 26.18 -35.32 7.51
N ASP A 254 26.16 -35.45 8.83
CA ASP A 254 27.20 -36.24 9.54
C ASP A 254 26.96 -37.75 9.49
N GLU A 255 25.79 -38.19 9.04
CA GLU A 255 25.37 -39.60 9.06
C GLU A 255 25.23 -40.21 7.65
N GLU A 256 25.10 -39.40 6.61
CA GLU A 256 24.91 -39.85 5.21
C GLU A 256 25.93 -39.21 4.28
N PHE A 257 26.37 -39.97 3.28
CA PHE A 257 27.30 -39.51 2.27
C PHE A 257 26.72 -39.67 0.85
N ASP A 258 27.26 -38.90 -0.10
CA ASP A 258 26.85 -39.02 -1.49
C ASP A 258 27.28 -40.32 -2.11
N TYR A 259 26.30 -41.23 -2.30
CA TYR A 259 26.51 -42.54 -2.85
C TYR A 259 27.03 -42.52 -4.29
N ILE A 260 26.75 -41.48 -5.07
CA ILE A 260 27.23 -41.37 -6.45
C ILE A 260 28.75 -41.16 -6.46
N TYR A 261 29.24 -40.25 -5.63
CA TYR A 261 30.68 -40.02 -5.48
C TYR A 261 31.40 -41.24 -4.89
N TYR A 262 30.77 -41.94 -3.96
CA TYR A 262 31.29 -43.14 -3.38
C TYR A 262 31.48 -44.22 -4.44
N VAL A 263 30.46 -44.52 -5.27
CA VAL A 263 30.52 -45.52 -6.37
C VAL A 263 31.52 -45.10 -7.43
N TYR A 264 31.53 -43.84 -7.82
CA TYR A 264 32.47 -43.29 -8.78
C TYR A 264 33.94 -43.48 -8.34
N GLY A 265 34.23 -43.27 -7.07
CA GLY A 265 35.55 -43.52 -6.50
C GLY A 265 35.95 -45.00 -6.61
N LEU A 266 35.03 -45.91 -6.32
CA LEU A 266 35.28 -47.35 -6.39
C LEU A 266 35.54 -47.86 -7.83
N GLU A 267 34.81 -47.27 -8.81
CA GLU A 267 34.91 -47.72 -10.21
C GLU A 267 36.12 -47.12 -10.97
N GLU A 268 36.44 -45.85 -10.73
CA GLU A 268 37.44 -45.12 -11.53
C GLU A 268 38.81 -45.01 -10.84
N TYR A 269 38.90 -45.27 -9.52
CA TYR A 269 40.13 -45.11 -8.74
C TYR A 269 40.53 -46.34 -7.93
N ASP A 270 40.61 -47.52 -8.60
CA ASP A 270 41.13 -48.76 -8.07
C ASP A 270 40.54 -49.15 -6.69
N GLY A 271 39.22 -48.97 -6.53
CA GLY A 271 38.53 -49.31 -5.29
C GLY A 271 38.69 -48.30 -4.13
N MET A 272 39.10 -47.05 -4.38
CA MET A 272 39.21 -46.01 -3.40
C MET A 272 37.85 -45.26 -3.26
N PRO A 273 37.10 -45.40 -2.16
CA PRO A 273 35.84 -44.72 -2.00
C PRO A 273 36.04 -43.19 -1.74
N PHE A 274 35.34 -42.36 -2.46
CA PHE A 274 35.25 -40.98 -2.10
C PHE A 274 34.06 -40.77 -1.17
N ILE A 275 34.35 -40.33 0.04
CA ILE A 275 33.32 -40.07 1.06
C ILE A 275 33.14 -38.54 1.09
N GLU A 276 32.06 -38.08 0.49
CA GLU A 276 31.63 -36.70 0.57
C GLU A 276 30.31 -36.66 1.34
N PRO A 277 30.19 -35.83 2.39
CA PRO A 277 28.94 -35.71 3.14
C PRO A 277 27.79 -35.26 2.19
N LEU A 278 26.62 -35.86 2.37
CA LEU A 278 25.46 -35.46 1.58
C LEU A 278 25.04 -34.05 1.96
N GLU A 279 24.99 -33.17 0.95
CA GLU A 279 24.47 -31.82 1.13
C GLU A 279 22.95 -31.87 1.10
N TYR A 280 22.32 -31.60 2.24
CA TYR A 280 20.88 -31.38 2.30
C TYR A 280 20.61 -29.90 2.07
N ARG A 281 19.82 -29.58 1.08
CA ARG A 281 19.07 -28.31 1.06
C ARG A 281 17.97 -28.45 2.09
N ASP A 282 18.18 -27.88 3.28
CA ASP A 282 17.07 -27.76 4.22
C ASP A 282 16.00 -26.88 3.58
N GLU A 283 14.83 -27.45 3.37
CA GLU A 283 13.65 -26.73 2.97
C GLU A 283 13.37 -25.63 3.99
N LYS A 284 13.04 -24.44 3.53
CA LYS A 284 12.76 -23.23 4.29
C LYS A 284 11.86 -23.53 5.49
N ARG A 285 12.41 -23.50 6.69
CA ARG A 285 11.66 -23.75 7.94
C ARG A 285 11.75 -22.52 8.81
N ILE A 286 10.60 -21.91 9.10
CA ILE A 286 10.53 -20.96 10.21
C ILE A 286 10.56 -21.81 11.47
N ARG A 287 11.58 -21.60 12.28
CA ARG A 287 11.64 -22.24 13.59
C ARG A 287 11.31 -21.24 14.67
N ASP A 288 12.02 -20.15 14.71
CA ASP A 288 12.07 -19.27 15.87
C ASP A 288 11.70 -17.85 15.48
N PHE A 289 10.66 -17.30 16.06
CA PHE A 289 10.36 -15.88 15.99
C PHE A 289 9.58 -15.39 17.22
N VAL A 290 9.52 -14.08 17.39
CA VAL A 290 8.84 -13.43 18.51
C VAL A 290 7.68 -12.61 18.00
N ILE A 291 6.51 -12.76 18.61
CA ILE A 291 5.36 -11.85 18.47
C ILE A 291 5.26 -11.04 19.76
N ALA A 292 5.60 -9.77 19.70
CA ALA A 292 5.40 -8.85 20.81
C ALA A 292 4.07 -8.12 20.66
N ILE A 293 3.33 -8.00 21.72
CA ILE A 293 2.01 -7.39 21.76
C ILE A 293 2.05 -6.23 22.73
N ASP A 294 1.79 -5.04 22.21
CA ASP A 294 1.54 -3.87 23.06
C ASP A 294 0.18 -4.03 23.74
N THR A 295 0.21 -4.04 25.07
CA THR A 295 -0.98 -4.15 25.91
C THR A 295 -1.38 -2.83 26.56
N SER A 296 -1.00 -1.70 25.96
CA SER A 296 -1.46 -0.38 26.37
C SER A 296 -2.99 -0.23 26.27
N ALA A 297 -3.55 0.75 26.95
CA ALA A 297 -5.01 0.93 27.11
C ALA A 297 -5.78 1.12 25.78
N SER A 298 -5.09 1.41 24.68
CA SER A 298 -5.64 1.64 23.35
C SER A 298 -5.85 0.37 22.52
N THR A 299 -5.31 -0.79 22.96
CA THR A 299 -5.32 -2.03 22.19
C THR A 299 -6.46 -2.94 22.61
N SER A 300 -7.41 -3.22 21.70
CA SER A 300 -8.56 -4.11 21.94
C SER A 300 -8.15 -5.59 21.89
N GLY A 301 -8.55 -6.36 22.93
CA GLY A 301 -8.23 -7.80 23.02
C GLY A 301 -8.73 -8.66 21.89
N GLU A 302 -9.87 -8.32 21.30
CA GLU A 302 -10.43 -9.07 20.18
C GLU A 302 -9.61 -8.85 18.89
N ILE A 303 -9.10 -7.66 18.68
CA ILE A 303 -8.27 -7.33 17.52
C ILE A 303 -6.92 -8.06 17.61
N VAL A 304 -6.33 -8.09 18.81
CA VAL A 304 -5.08 -8.84 19.06
C VAL A 304 -5.26 -10.33 18.80
N LYS A 305 -6.36 -10.92 19.24
CA LYS A 305 -6.68 -12.34 18.96
C LYS A 305 -6.83 -12.61 17.46
N LYS A 306 -7.50 -11.73 16.73
CA LYS A 306 -7.63 -11.83 15.28
C LYS A 306 -6.28 -11.74 14.60
N PHE A 307 -5.43 -10.78 14.99
CA PHE A 307 -4.08 -10.61 14.47
C PHE A 307 -3.22 -11.87 14.67
N ILE A 308 -3.18 -12.41 15.90
CA ILE A 308 -2.43 -13.62 16.20
C ILE A 308 -2.95 -14.78 15.36
N ARG A 309 -4.27 -14.99 15.31
CA ARG A 309 -4.89 -16.05 14.50
C ARG A 309 -4.50 -15.95 13.04
N GLN A 310 -4.62 -14.77 12.45
CA GLN A 310 -4.27 -14.53 11.06
C GLN A 310 -2.76 -14.76 10.79
N THR A 311 -1.90 -14.30 11.70
CA THR A 311 -0.46 -14.56 11.61
C THR A 311 -0.18 -16.05 11.54
N PHE A 312 -0.79 -16.83 12.44
CA PHE A 312 -0.59 -18.28 12.44
C PHE A 312 -1.28 -18.99 11.27
N ASP A 313 -2.43 -18.53 10.79
CA ASP A 313 -3.09 -19.12 9.61
C ASP A 313 -2.23 -18.90 8.34
N LEU A 314 -1.55 -17.77 8.22
CA LEU A 314 -0.58 -17.51 7.16
C LEU A 314 0.64 -18.44 7.26
N LEU A 315 1.12 -18.64 8.48
CA LEU A 315 2.23 -19.54 8.76
C LEU A 315 1.86 -21.02 8.50
N LYS A 316 0.64 -21.44 8.85
CA LYS A 316 0.12 -22.80 8.58
C LYS A 316 -0.01 -23.11 7.10
N ASN A 317 -0.34 -22.12 6.27
CA ASN A 317 -0.49 -22.30 4.81
C ASN A 317 0.85 -22.44 4.07
N SER A 318 1.97 -22.17 4.72
CA SER A 318 3.28 -22.52 4.19
C SER A 318 3.54 -24.02 4.44
N GLU A 319 3.76 -24.83 3.39
CA GLU A 319 3.92 -26.30 3.43
C GLU A 319 4.97 -26.80 4.42
N ASN A 320 5.79 -25.90 4.96
CA ASN A 320 6.96 -26.20 5.81
C ASN A 320 6.76 -25.95 7.31
N PHE A 321 5.58 -25.49 7.72
CA PHE A 321 5.29 -25.06 9.09
C PHE A 321 5.05 -26.22 10.08
N PHE A 322 4.80 -27.42 9.61
CA PHE A 322 4.15 -28.49 10.40
C PHE A 322 5.03 -29.32 11.35
N ARG A 323 6.35 -29.15 11.43
CA ARG A 323 7.16 -30.10 12.22
C ARG A 323 7.76 -29.60 13.52
N LYS A 324 8.16 -28.37 13.65
CA LYS A 324 8.58 -27.74 14.94
C LYS A 324 8.56 -26.22 14.78
N ILE A 325 7.69 -25.55 15.47
CA ILE A 325 7.69 -24.10 15.63
C ILE A 325 8.17 -23.75 17.03
N ASN A 326 8.80 -22.59 17.17
CA ASN A 326 9.19 -22.04 18.45
C ASN A 326 8.87 -20.54 18.41
N VAL A 327 7.67 -20.20 18.84
CA VAL A 327 7.17 -18.83 18.80
C VAL A 327 6.93 -18.37 20.22
N HIS A 328 7.56 -17.27 20.60
CA HIS A 328 7.29 -16.62 21.87
C HIS A 328 6.29 -15.49 21.64
N ILE A 329 5.16 -15.52 22.37
CA ILE A 329 4.16 -14.44 22.37
C ILE A 329 4.34 -13.65 23.65
N ILE A 330 4.90 -12.44 23.52
CA ILE A 330 5.29 -11.58 24.62
C ILE A 330 4.30 -10.43 24.74
N GLN A 331 3.64 -10.30 25.89
CA GLN A 331 2.81 -9.13 26.20
C GLN A 331 3.63 -8.11 26.98
N CYS A 332 3.60 -6.87 26.55
CA CYS A 332 4.39 -5.79 27.13
C CYS A 332 3.64 -4.46 27.11
N ASP A 333 3.72 -3.70 28.21
CA ASP A 333 3.39 -2.28 28.27
C ASP A 333 4.66 -1.45 28.53
N SER A 334 4.97 -1.07 29.76
CA SER A 334 6.25 -0.51 30.18
C SER A 334 7.24 -1.56 30.66
N GLU A 335 6.79 -2.82 30.82
CA GLU A 335 7.58 -3.98 31.18
C GLU A 335 6.96 -5.25 30.59
N VAL A 336 7.74 -6.31 30.43
CA VAL A 336 7.24 -7.60 29.97
C VAL A 336 6.29 -8.19 31.04
N LYS A 337 5.05 -8.50 30.64
CA LYS A 337 4.01 -9.03 31.52
C LYS A 337 3.88 -10.54 31.44
N THR A 338 3.88 -11.07 30.22
CA THR A 338 3.81 -12.52 29.97
C THR A 338 4.69 -12.88 28.79
N ASP A 339 5.17 -14.12 28.81
CA ASP A 339 5.83 -14.79 27.70
C ASP A 339 5.24 -16.20 27.59
N ASP A 340 4.53 -16.45 26.50
CA ASP A 340 3.88 -17.72 26.22
C ASP A 340 4.55 -18.38 25.02
N LYS A 341 5.19 -19.54 25.26
CA LYS A 341 5.92 -20.31 24.25
C LYS A 341 4.99 -21.26 23.51
N ILE A 342 4.88 -21.09 22.21
CA ILE A 342 4.05 -21.90 21.30
C ILE A 342 4.96 -22.81 20.48
N THR A 343 4.79 -24.12 20.65
CA THR A 343 5.61 -25.14 19.98
C THR A 343 4.85 -25.94 18.93
N ASP A 344 3.53 -25.86 18.93
CA ASP A 344 2.66 -26.59 18.03
C ASP A 344 1.28 -25.91 17.89
N SER A 345 0.45 -26.45 17.02
CA SER A 345 -0.88 -25.93 16.73
C SER A 345 -1.89 -26.07 17.88
N GLU A 346 -1.74 -27.11 18.73
CA GLU A 346 -2.64 -27.33 19.87
C GLU A 346 -2.34 -26.34 20.99
N ALA A 347 -1.05 -26.06 21.23
CA ALA A 347 -0.61 -25.02 22.16
C ALA A 347 -1.16 -23.65 21.76
N LEU A 348 -1.17 -23.32 20.44
CA LEU A 348 -1.76 -22.10 19.94
C LEU A 348 -3.28 -22.03 20.18
N ASP A 349 -3.99 -23.07 19.81
CA ASP A 349 -5.46 -23.11 19.99
C ASP A 349 -5.85 -22.98 21.48
N THR A 350 -5.05 -23.54 22.38
CA THR A 350 -5.20 -23.40 23.82
C THR A 350 -4.94 -21.97 24.26
N TYR A 351 -3.81 -21.39 23.80
CA TYR A 351 -3.46 -20.01 24.11
C TYR A 351 -4.55 -19.02 23.65
N LEU A 352 -5.06 -19.15 22.42
CA LEU A 352 -6.10 -18.26 21.88
C LEU A 352 -7.44 -18.36 22.63
N LYS A 353 -7.77 -19.52 23.24
CA LYS A 353 -8.97 -19.69 24.07
C LYS A 353 -8.83 -19.01 25.42
N ASP A 354 -7.66 -19.16 26.04
CA ASP A 354 -7.41 -18.73 27.43
C ASP A 354 -6.73 -17.36 27.50
N MET A 355 -6.35 -16.78 26.38
CA MET A 355 -5.63 -15.53 26.28
C MET A 355 -6.35 -14.40 27.01
N LYS A 356 -5.67 -13.81 27.96
CA LYS A 356 -6.04 -12.59 28.65
C LYS A 356 -5.01 -11.53 28.32
N ILE A 357 -5.46 -10.34 27.98
CA ILE A 357 -4.57 -9.20 27.85
C ILE A 357 -4.25 -8.69 29.23
N VAL A 358 -2.95 -8.66 29.54
CA VAL A 358 -2.42 -8.21 30.83
C VAL A 358 -1.59 -6.97 30.57
N GLY A 359 -2.06 -5.80 31.05
CA GLY A 359 -1.38 -4.53 30.87
C GLY A 359 -2.33 -3.36 31.12
N GLY A 360 -2.10 -2.23 30.49
CA GLY A 360 -2.88 -0.99 30.65
C GLY A 360 -2.03 0.18 31.14
N GLY A 361 -0.70 0.01 31.15
CA GLY A 361 0.26 1.06 31.49
C GLY A 361 0.68 1.93 30.31
N ALA A 362 1.76 2.68 30.52
CA ALA A 362 2.43 3.46 29.46
C ALA A 362 3.18 2.51 28.51
N THR A 363 3.35 2.91 27.25
CA THR A 363 4.01 2.08 26.22
C THR A 363 5.51 2.36 26.17
N ASP A 364 6.30 1.33 26.41
CA ASP A 364 7.75 1.29 26.16
C ASP A 364 8.10 0.01 25.43
N PHE A 365 8.67 0.13 24.23
CA PHE A 365 9.01 -1.05 23.43
C PHE A 365 10.34 -1.68 23.80
N ARG A 366 11.22 -0.97 24.48
CA ARG A 366 12.59 -1.39 24.83
C ARG A 366 12.67 -2.66 25.67
N PRO A 367 11.79 -2.88 26.67
CA PRO A 367 11.85 -4.08 27.53
C PRO A 367 11.74 -5.40 26.76
N VAL A 368 10.96 -5.46 25.67
CA VAL A 368 10.85 -6.66 24.85
C VAL A 368 12.20 -7.02 24.23
N PHE A 369 12.92 -6.04 23.68
CA PHE A 369 14.23 -6.31 23.07
C PHE A 369 15.26 -6.78 24.09
N SER A 370 15.29 -6.18 25.28
CA SER A 370 16.16 -6.63 26.37
C SER A 370 15.82 -8.05 26.79
N TYR A 371 14.53 -8.38 26.87
CA TYR A 371 14.08 -9.72 27.24
C TYR A 371 14.39 -10.76 26.16
N VAL A 372 14.28 -10.41 24.89
CA VAL A 372 14.67 -11.28 23.77
C VAL A 372 16.17 -11.62 23.85
N GLU A 373 17.03 -10.65 24.19
CA GLU A 373 18.46 -10.92 24.41
C GLU A 373 18.67 -11.90 25.57
N GLU A 374 17.94 -11.77 26.68
CA GLU A 374 18.00 -12.74 27.78
C GLU A 374 17.57 -14.15 27.34
N LEU A 375 16.53 -14.25 26.47
CA LEU A 375 16.09 -15.54 25.92
C LEU A 375 17.15 -16.16 25.00
N LYS A 376 17.87 -15.35 24.22
CA LYS A 376 19.01 -15.81 23.41
C LYS A 376 20.15 -16.32 24.26
N GLU A 377 20.50 -15.63 25.34
CA GLU A 377 21.51 -16.06 26.29
C GLU A 377 21.14 -17.40 26.99
N LYS A 378 19.83 -17.63 27.17
CA LYS A 378 19.29 -18.88 27.72
C LYS A 378 19.18 -20.02 26.70
N HIS A 379 19.59 -19.77 25.44
CA HIS A 379 19.48 -20.70 24.32
C HIS A 379 18.04 -21.17 24.04
N GLU A 380 17.06 -20.28 24.24
CA GLU A 380 15.65 -20.54 23.89
C GLU A 380 15.38 -20.58 22.41
N PHE A 381 16.27 -19.99 21.60
CA PHE A 381 16.20 -19.93 20.14
C PHE A 381 17.40 -20.62 19.51
N ASP A 382 17.17 -21.43 18.48
CA ASP A 382 18.22 -21.98 17.62
C ASP A 382 18.70 -20.94 16.60
N ASP A 383 17.74 -20.22 15.98
CA ASP A 383 18.00 -19.22 14.94
C ASP A 383 16.81 -18.24 14.85
N LEU A 384 16.81 -17.25 15.73
CA LEU A 384 15.75 -16.22 15.77
C LEU A 384 15.77 -15.39 14.50
N LYS A 385 14.70 -15.48 13.70
CA LYS A 385 14.59 -14.81 12.40
C LYS A 385 14.13 -13.37 12.51
N GLY A 386 13.25 -13.08 13.45
CA GLY A 386 12.78 -11.72 13.63
C GLY A 386 11.75 -11.54 14.72
N ILE A 387 11.39 -10.28 14.91
CA ILE A 387 10.44 -9.82 15.91
C ILE A 387 9.32 -9.07 15.22
N ILE A 388 8.08 -9.51 15.44
CA ILE A 388 6.88 -8.78 14.97
C ILE A 388 6.27 -8.10 16.19
N TYR A 389 6.24 -6.78 16.17
CA TYR A 389 5.69 -5.97 17.26
C TYR A 389 4.33 -5.39 16.85
N PHE A 390 3.26 -5.85 17.47
CA PHE A 390 1.90 -5.35 17.27
C PHE A 390 1.60 -4.22 18.24
N THR A 391 1.29 -3.02 17.75
CA THR A 391 1.13 -1.80 18.55
C THR A 391 0.30 -0.75 17.83
N ASP A 392 -0.20 0.27 18.54
CA ASP A 392 -0.71 1.51 17.98
C ASP A 392 0.40 2.53 17.67
N GLY A 393 1.64 2.24 18.09
CA GLY A 393 2.84 2.97 17.73
C GLY A 393 3.23 4.16 18.61
N TYR A 394 2.47 4.44 19.66
CA TYR A 394 2.79 5.50 20.59
C TYR A 394 3.62 4.98 21.77
N GLY A 395 4.94 4.98 21.63
CA GLY A 395 5.83 4.46 22.65
C GLY A 395 7.29 4.85 22.44
N ILE A 396 8.15 4.41 23.35
CA ILE A 396 9.59 4.66 23.31
C ILE A 396 10.27 3.52 22.58
N TYR A 397 10.89 3.83 21.44
CA TYR A 397 11.62 2.87 20.62
C TYR A 397 13.07 2.70 21.06
N PRO A 398 13.70 1.53 20.80
CA PRO A 398 15.14 1.37 20.99
C PRO A 398 15.93 2.28 20.05
N GLU A 399 17.01 2.88 20.56
CA GLU A 399 17.90 3.74 19.74
C GLU A 399 18.77 2.92 18.81
N LYS A 400 19.17 1.72 19.24
CA LYS A 400 20.02 0.84 18.45
C LYS A 400 19.19 -0.18 17.69
N LYS A 401 19.59 -0.48 16.45
CA LYS A 401 19.03 -1.58 15.68
C LYS A 401 19.37 -2.90 16.40
N PRO A 402 18.38 -3.78 16.68
CA PRO A 402 18.61 -5.18 17.09
C PRO A 402 19.32 -5.96 15.98
N ASP A 403 19.88 -7.10 16.32
CA ASP A 403 20.52 -7.98 15.31
C ASP A 403 19.49 -8.62 14.39
N GLU A 404 18.29 -8.87 14.89
CA GLU A 404 17.15 -9.43 14.16
C GLU A 404 16.41 -8.36 13.36
N ASP A 405 15.70 -8.83 12.34
CA ASP A 405 14.77 -7.96 11.62
C ASP A 405 13.50 -7.71 12.45
N VAL A 406 13.09 -6.44 12.52
CA VAL A 406 11.93 -6.02 13.31
C VAL A 406 10.85 -5.44 12.42
N ILE A 407 9.64 -5.97 12.58
CA ILE A 407 8.43 -5.43 11.96
C ILE A 407 7.57 -4.81 13.04
N PHE A 408 7.22 -3.52 12.87
CA PHE A 408 6.15 -2.91 13.63
C PHE A 408 4.85 -2.97 12.83
N ALA A 409 3.90 -3.74 13.34
CA ALA A 409 2.57 -3.94 12.78
C ALA A 409 1.58 -3.00 13.49
N PHE A 410 1.07 -2.01 12.75
CA PHE A 410 0.16 -1.00 13.28
C PHE A 410 -1.26 -1.27 12.84
N LEU A 411 -2.20 -1.13 13.78
CA LEU A 411 -3.60 -0.97 13.44
C LEU A 411 -3.84 0.39 12.80
N ASN A 412 -4.60 0.39 11.72
CA ASN A 412 -5.02 1.63 11.07
C ASN A 412 -6.19 2.27 11.86
N ASN A 413 -5.86 3.06 12.86
CA ASN A 413 -6.81 3.76 13.73
C ASN A 413 -6.90 5.26 13.38
N ASP A 414 -6.90 5.66 12.12
CA ASP A 414 -7.13 7.04 11.63
C ASP A 414 -6.34 8.18 12.34
N VAL A 415 -5.41 7.85 13.23
CA VAL A 415 -4.59 8.82 13.97
C VAL A 415 -3.24 9.00 13.28
N ALA A 416 -2.61 10.17 13.46
CA ALA A 416 -1.31 10.50 12.87
C ALA A 416 -0.32 9.34 13.00
N ARG A 417 0.26 8.91 11.88
CA ARG A 417 1.14 7.74 11.83
C ARG A 417 2.38 7.97 12.69
N PRO A 418 2.67 7.13 13.70
CA PRO A 418 3.84 7.31 14.53
C PRO A 418 5.13 7.16 13.72
N ALA A 419 6.14 7.95 14.06
CA ALA A 419 7.47 7.81 13.50
C ALA A 419 8.12 6.55 14.05
N THR A 420 8.45 5.61 13.18
CA THR A 420 9.21 4.40 13.51
C THR A 420 10.70 4.61 13.25
N PRO A 421 11.59 3.90 13.95
CA PRO A 421 13.01 3.92 13.64
C PRO A 421 13.29 3.53 12.19
N ALA A 422 14.25 4.18 11.54
CA ALA A 422 14.59 3.93 10.14
C ALA A 422 15.07 2.49 9.84
N TRP A 423 15.54 1.79 10.87
CA TRP A 423 16.01 0.40 10.77
C TRP A 423 14.89 -0.65 10.81
N SER A 424 13.65 -0.27 11.14
CA SER A 424 12.52 -1.19 11.27
C SER A 424 11.63 -1.18 10.03
N THR A 425 10.97 -2.31 9.77
CA THR A 425 9.92 -2.40 8.75
C THR A 425 8.58 -2.01 9.35
N LYS A 426 7.88 -1.08 8.74
CA LYS A 426 6.55 -0.65 9.15
C LYS A 426 5.49 -1.32 8.30
N VAL A 427 4.53 -1.98 8.95
CA VAL A 427 3.35 -2.58 8.30
C VAL A 427 2.10 -1.98 8.89
N ILE A 428 1.13 -1.64 8.06
CA ILE A 428 -0.17 -1.14 8.49
C ILE A 428 -1.19 -2.21 8.17
N ILE A 429 -1.92 -2.67 9.18
CA ILE A 429 -2.94 -3.68 9.07
C ILE A 429 -4.29 -3.00 9.17
N GLU A 430 -5.15 -3.19 8.17
CA GLU A 430 -6.53 -2.73 8.21
C GLU A 430 -7.37 -3.71 9.04
N GLU A 431 -8.30 -3.19 9.84
CA GLU A 431 -9.18 -4.05 10.65
C GLU A 431 -9.99 -5.02 9.78
N ASP A 432 -10.33 -4.62 8.56
CA ASP A 432 -11.03 -5.45 7.56
C ASP A 432 -10.14 -6.58 7.01
N GLU A 433 -8.83 -6.48 7.09
CA GLU A 433 -7.88 -7.52 6.68
C GLU A 433 -7.73 -8.60 7.76
N LEU A 434 -8.16 -8.33 8.99
CA LEU A 434 -8.13 -9.29 10.10
C LEU A 434 -9.35 -10.23 10.15
N GLY A 435 -10.25 -10.20 9.17
CA GLY A 435 -11.33 -11.17 8.94
C GLY A 435 -12.56 -10.97 9.81
#